data_c3fa53703a1e681241fc7a2920d8cd82
#
_entry.id   c3fa53703a1e681241fc7a2920d8cd82
#
_cell.length_a   1.000
_cell.length_b   1.000
_cell.length_c   1.000
_cell.angle_alpha   90.00
_cell.angle_beta   90.00
_cell.angle_gamma   90.00
#
_symmetry.space_group_name_H-M   'P 1'
#
loop_
_entity.id
_entity.type
_entity.pdbx_description
1 polymer ?
#
loop_
_entity_poly.entity_id
_entity_poly.type
_entity_poly.pdbx_seq_one_letter_code
_entity_poly.pdbx_strand_id
1 'polypeptide(L)'
;MAEIIKIADRISYIKATGNPLSADIGIVEGNEFIWLFDIGADESVPMSLNFFEKPKKLVISHFHPDHMGNLEYVGLSEVYLGANTFKYAKRGTVVDKDIFIDDGIKLHIFPLPSSHAKGSLGMETGDYAFLGDGIYSTMKQGKICYNASVLKEEIEVLKNLSAKFFLIIHDEKFIYPKEEIIAELEEIYNKRDTKESYIWI
;
A
#
# COMPACT_ATOMS: atom_id res chain seq x y z
N MET A 1 9.40 -6.67 -20.23
CA MET A 1 8.17 -5.98 -19.76
C MET A 1 7.63 -6.78 -18.61
N ALA A 2 7.24 -6.10 -17.55
CA ALA A 2 6.58 -6.74 -16.42
C ALA A 2 5.18 -7.23 -16.82
N GLU A 3 4.75 -8.35 -16.27
CA GLU A 3 3.45 -8.93 -16.51
C GLU A 3 2.37 -8.15 -15.75
N ILE A 4 1.27 -7.80 -16.45
CA ILE A 4 0.10 -7.16 -15.83
C ILE A 4 -0.94 -8.26 -15.59
N ILE A 5 -1.29 -8.49 -14.33
CA ILE A 5 -2.22 -9.52 -13.90
C ILE A 5 -3.55 -8.88 -13.52
N LYS A 6 -4.64 -9.33 -14.13
CA LYS A 6 -5.99 -8.84 -13.86
C LYS A 6 -6.54 -9.43 -12.56
N ILE A 7 -7.11 -8.57 -11.70
CA ILE A 7 -7.79 -8.94 -10.45
C ILE A 7 -9.31 -8.90 -10.66
N ALA A 8 -9.81 -7.78 -11.18
CA ALA A 8 -11.23 -7.52 -11.40
C ALA A 8 -11.41 -6.60 -12.60
N ASP A 9 -12.66 -6.19 -12.90
CA ASP A 9 -12.86 -5.15 -13.88
C ASP A 9 -12.16 -3.87 -13.42
N ARG A 10 -11.35 -3.24 -14.31
CA ARG A 10 -10.57 -2.02 -14.05
C ARG A 10 -9.50 -2.13 -12.94
N ILE A 11 -9.27 -3.31 -12.35
CA ILE A 11 -8.26 -3.50 -11.29
C ILE A 11 -7.29 -4.59 -11.73
N SER A 12 -6.02 -4.26 -11.73
CA SER A 12 -4.91 -5.16 -12.06
C SER A 12 -3.68 -4.82 -11.21
N TYR A 13 -2.63 -5.61 -11.34
CA TYR A 13 -1.35 -5.31 -10.72
C TYR A 13 -0.19 -5.79 -11.59
N ILE A 14 0.97 -5.17 -11.39
CA ILE A 14 2.25 -5.68 -11.87
C ILE A 14 2.89 -6.45 -10.71
N LYS A 15 3.18 -7.74 -10.94
CA LYS A 15 3.83 -8.56 -9.93
C LYS A 15 5.27 -8.13 -9.71
N ALA A 16 5.66 -8.01 -8.46
CA ALA A 16 7.01 -7.67 -8.04
C ALA A 16 8.05 -8.67 -8.52
N THR A 17 9.27 -8.18 -8.70
CA THR A 17 10.46 -9.01 -8.90
C THR A 17 11.29 -9.04 -7.62
N GLY A 18 12.03 -10.14 -7.42
CA GLY A 18 12.89 -10.29 -6.23
C GLY A 18 14.29 -9.69 -6.39
N ASN A 19 14.68 -9.27 -7.61
CA ASN A 19 16.01 -8.73 -7.86
C ASN A 19 16.00 -7.69 -9.00
N PRO A 20 16.09 -6.39 -8.70
CA PRO A 20 16.08 -5.85 -7.33
C PRO A 20 14.76 -6.14 -6.59
N LEU A 21 14.80 -6.06 -5.25
CA LEU A 21 13.54 -6.11 -4.48
C LEU A 21 12.63 -4.96 -4.93
N SER A 22 11.42 -5.30 -5.31
CA SER A 22 10.44 -4.36 -5.81
C SER A 22 9.05 -4.70 -5.27
N ALA A 23 8.25 -3.71 -4.95
CA ALA A 23 6.87 -3.92 -4.55
C ALA A 23 5.99 -4.28 -5.75
N ASP A 24 4.92 -5.01 -5.49
CA ASP A 24 3.81 -5.14 -6.44
C ASP A 24 3.16 -3.77 -6.66
N ILE A 25 2.72 -3.50 -7.87
CA ILE A 25 2.16 -2.21 -8.24
C ILE A 25 0.68 -2.37 -8.55
N GLY A 26 -0.16 -1.78 -7.71
CA GLY A 26 -1.59 -1.73 -7.97
C GLY A 26 -1.92 -0.79 -9.12
N ILE A 27 -2.87 -1.19 -9.98
CA ILE A 27 -3.35 -0.40 -11.12
C ILE A 27 -4.87 -0.37 -11.07
N VAL A 28 -5.44 0.82 -11.04
CA VAL A 28 -6.89 1.05 -11.12
C VAL A 28 -7.19 1.98 -12.29
N GLU A 29 -8.02 1.52 -13.22
CA GLU A 29 -8.37 2.27 -14.43
C GLU A 29 -9.59 3.14 -14.20
N GLY A 30 -9.35 4.43 -13.94
CA GLY A 30 -10.40 5.44 -13.92
C GLY A 30 -10.88 5.86 -15.32
N ASN A 31 -11.83 6.78 -15.39
CA ASN A 31 -12.28 7.34 -16.67
C ASN A 31 -11.24 8.29 -17.27
N GLU A 32 -10.59 9.11 -16.44
CA GLU A 32 -9.62 10.12 -16.88
C GLU A 32 -8.17 9.72 -16.59
N PHE A 33 -7.93 8.97 -15.51
CA PHE A 33 -6.59 8.64 -15.03
C PHE A 33 -6.39 7.14 -14.87
N ILE A 34 -5.12 6.74 -14.92
CA ILE A 34 -4.65 5.48 -14.34
C ILE A 34 -4.15 5.80 -12.93
N TRP A 35 -4.73 5.15 -11.94
CA TRP A 35 -4.33 5.26 -10.55
C TRP A 35 -3.38 4.12 -10.20
N LEU A 36 -2.20 4.48 -9.74
CA LEU A 36 -1.17 3.54 -9.32
C LEU A 36 -1.10 3.51 -7.79
N PHE A 37 -0.93 2.33 -7.24
CA PHE A 37 -0.58 2.14 -5.83
C PHE A 37 0.81 1.54 -5.76
N ASP A 38 1.76 2.31 -5.24
CA ASP A 38 3.20 2.11 -5.35
C ASP A 38 3.72 2.12 -6.81
N ILE A 39 5.04 2.11 -6.97
CA ILE A 39 5.66 2.22 -8.30
C ILE A 39 6.89 1.33 -8.45
N GLY A 40 7.19 0.54 -7.41
CA GLY A 40 8.25 -0.44 -7.45
C GLY A 40 9.65 0.14 -7.64
N ALA A 41 10.63 -0.76 -7.81
CA ALA A 41 12.02 -0.42 -8.13
C ALA A 41 12.54 -1.17 -9.37
N ASP A 42 11.77 -2.09 -9.95
CA ASP A 42 12.14 -2.83 -11.15
C ASP A 42 12.19 -1.92 -12.39
N GLU A 43 13.32 -1.91 -13.09
CA GLU A 43 13.57 -1.08 -14.26
C GLU A 43 12.61 -1.35 -15.45
N SER A 44 11.93 -2.49 -15.48
CA SER A 44 10.95 -2.82 -16.53
C SER A 44 9.59 -2.14 -16.31
N VAL A 45 9.30 -1.67 -15.12
CA VAL A 45 8.01 -1.05 -14.74
C VAL A 45 7.69 0.20 -15.54
N PRO A 46 8.60 1.20 -15.68
CA PRO A 46 8.30 2.41 -16.45
C PRO A 46 7.86 2.09 -17.87
N MET A 47 8.51 1.12 -18.53
CA MET A 47 8.14 0.70 -19.88
C MET A 47 6.77 0.03 -19.92
N SER A 48 6.44 -0.82 -18.94
CA SER A 48 5.14 -1.48 -18.85
C SER A 48 4.00 -0.48 -18.62
N LEU A 49 4.23 0.54 -17.81
CA LEU A 49 3.25 1.59 -17.55
C LEU A 49 3.02 2.53 -18.75
N ASN A 50 3.95 2.61 -19.70
CA ASN A 50 3.78 3.41 -20.92
C ASN A 50 2.70 2.87 -21.87
N PHE A 51 2.25 1.62 -21.71
CA PHE A 51 1.10 1.09 -22.47
C PHE A 51 -0.23 1.76 -22.10
N PHE A 52 -0.31 2.35 -20.93
CA PHE A 52 -1.49 3.12 -20.54
C PHE A 52 -1.39 4.54 -21.11
N GLU A 53 -2.28 4.89 -22.04
CA GLU A 53 -2.29 6.20 -22.68
C GLU A 53 -2.76 7.32 -21.73
N LYS A 54 -3.65 7.00 -20.79
CA LYS A 54 -4.17 7.96 -19.82
C LYS A 54 -3.06 8.50 -18.91
N PRO A 55 -3.16 9.77 -18.47
CA PRO A 55 -2.27 10.32 -17.46
C PRO A 55 -2.35 9.51 -16.16
N LYS A 56 -1.26 9.45 -15.42
CA LYS A 56 -1.11 8.59 -14.26
C LYS A 56 -1.08 9.42 -12.98
N LYS A 57 -1.83 8.96 -11.96
CA LYS A 57 -1.74 9.45 -10.58
C LYS A 57 -1.23 8.31 -9.71
N LEU A 58 -0.42 8.65 -8.70
CA LEU A 58 0.26 7.69 -7.85
C LEU A 58 -0.11 7.90 -6.40
N VAL A 59 -0.43 6.83 -5.70
CA VAL A 59 -0.48 6.75 -4.24
C VAL A 59 0.73 5.93 -3.79
N ILE A 60 1.63 6.53 -2.99
CA ILE A 60 2.78 5.81 -2.41
C ILE A 60 2.39 5.35 -1.02
N SER A 61 2.44 4.04 -0.79
CA SER A 61 2.13 3.46 0.51
C SER A 61 3.07 3.96 1.59
N HIS A 62 4.39 3.92 1.36
CA HIS A 62 5.39 4.38 2.29
C HIS A 62 6.75 4.64 1.61
N PHE A 63 7.75 5.07 2.38
CA PHE A 63 9.01 5.64 1.88
C PHE A 63 10.11 4.63 1.53
N HIS A 64 9.88 3.33 1.59
CA HIS A 64 10.92 2.35 1.27
C HIS A 64 11.25 2.34 -0.23
N PRO A 65 12.54 2.12 -0.59
CA PRO A 65 12.97 2.25 -1.98
C PRO A 65 12.27 1.30 -2.97
N ASP A 66 11.91 0.11 -2.52
CA ASP A 66 11.21 -0.89 -3.32
C ASP A 66 9.77 -0.51 -3.66
N HIS A 67 9.16 0.47 -2.93
CA HIS A 67 7.84 1.02 -3.20
C HIS A 67 7.87 2.29 -4.06
N MET A 68 8.95 3.05 -4.03
CA MET A 68 9.03 4.36 -4.67
C MET A 68 10.22 4.54 -5.64
N GLY A 69 11.00 3.49 -5.90
CA GLY A 69 12.25 3.57 -6.67
C GLY A 69 12.09 4.13 -8.07
N ASN A 70 10.96 3.87 -8.73
CA ASN A 70 10.68 4.37 -10.08
C ASN A 70 10.01 5.75 -10.13
N LEU A 71 9.92 6.48 -9.00
CA LEU A 71 9.21 7.77 -8.91
C LEU A 71 9.68 8.80 -9.93
N GLU A 72 10.96 8.85 -10.25
CA GLU A 72 11.54 9.80 -11.20
C GLU A 72 11.50 9.32 -12.67
N TYR A 73 11.17 8.04 -12.90
CA TYR A 73 11.22 7.42 -14.24
C TYR A 73 9.85 7.28 -14.90
N VAL A 74 8.76 7.59 -14.17
CA VAL A 74 7.39 7.53 -14.67
C VAL A 74 6.80 8.93 -14.72
N GLY A 75 6.18 9.27 -15.83
CA GLY A 75 5.44 10.54 -16.00
C GLY A 75 4.15 10.50 -15.15
N LEU A 76 4.13 11.28 -14.08
CA LEU A 76 3.03 11.34 -13.12
C LEU A 76 2.43 12.75 -13.11
N SER A 77 1.09 12.84 -13.20
CA SER A 77 0.35 14.10 -13.10
C SER A 77 0.17 14.54 -11.65
N GLU A 78 0.07 13.59 -10.73
CA GLU A 78 -0.10 13.84 -9.29
C GLU A 78 0.42 12.67 -8.47
N VAL A 79 0.93 12.96 -7.27
CA VAL A 79 1.44 11.98 -6.31
C VAL A 79 0.83 12.26 -4.94
N TYR A 80 0.23 11.25 -4.32
CA TYR A 80 -0.30 11.25 -2.96
C TYR A 80 0.60 10.41 -2.06
N LEU A 81 0.92 10.90 -0.89
CA LEU A 81 1.85 10.23 0.02
C LEU A 81 1.71 10.75 1.45
N GLY A 82 2.18 9.96 2.42
CA GLY A 82 2.20 10.39 3.82
C GLY A 82 3.35 11.37 4.11
N ALA A 83 3.24 12.08 5.23
CA ALA A 83 4.20 13.12 5.63
C ALA A 83 5.66 12.61 5.79
N ASN A 84 5.84 11.34 6.19
CA ASN A 84 7.19 10.77 6.25
C ASN A 84 7.74 10.48 4.85
N THR A 85 6.93 9.91 3.96
CA THR A 85 7.30 9.63 2.57
C THR A 85 7.67 10.91 1.83
N PHE A 86 6.97 12.02 2.12
CA PHE A 86 7.30 13.33 1.54
C PHE A 86 8.73 13.79 1.84
N LYS A 87 9.30 13.40 2.99
CA LYS A 87 10.69 13.77 3.33
C LYS A 87 11.72 13.16 2.37
N TYR A 88 11.37 12.03 1.75
CA TYR A 88 12.21 11.33 0.78
C TYR A 88 11.84 11.71 -0.66
N ALA A 89 10.56 11.68 -1.01
CA ALA A 89 10.07 12.00 -2.35
C ALA A 89 10.25 13.48 -2.75
N LYS A 90 10.23 14.41 -1.78
CA LYS A 90 10.36 15.86 -1.98
C LYS A 90 9.32 16.49 -2.93
N ARG A 91 8.30 15.73 -3.31
CA ARG A 91 7.20 16.16 -4.16
C ARG A 91 5.92 15.41 -3.82
N GLY A 92 4.76 15.92 -4.22
CA GLY A 92 3.45 15.32 -4.04
C GLY A 92 2.59 16.02 -3.00
N THR A 93 1.36 15.54 -2.86
CA THR A 93 0.35 16.01 -1.90
C THR A 93 0.39 15.13 -0.65
N VAL A 94 0.61 15.74 0.50
CA VAL A 94 0.60 15.01 1.79
C VAL A 94 -0.84 14.69 2.17
N VAL A 95 -1.08 13.41 2.42
CA VAL A 95 -2.37 12.88 2.88
C VAL A 95 -2.28 12.63 4.38
N ASP A 96 -3.07 13.38 5.16
CA ASP A 96 -3.17 13.27 6.62
C ASP A 96 -4.58 12.91 7.11
N LYS A 97 -5.52 12.78 6.17
CA LYS A 97 -6.91 12.39 6.39
C LYS A 97 -7.46 11.68 5.15
N ASP A 98 -8.61 11.05 5.30
CA ASP A 98 -9.30 10.37 4.20
C ASP A 98 -9.59 11.30 3.01
N ILE A 99 -9.31 10.80 1.81
CA ILE A 99 -9.62 11.46 0.54
C ILE A 99 -10.50 10.52 -0.27
N PHE A 100 -11.66 11.02 -0.71
CA PHE A 100 -12.57 10.30 -1.58
C PHE A 100 -12.57 10.92 -2.96
N ILE A 101 -12.39 10.12 -3.99
CA ILE A 101 -12.29 10.54 -5.39
C ILE A 101 -13.27 9.70 -6.21
N ASP A 102 -13.92 10.33 -7.17
CA ASP A 102 -14.74 9.64 -8.18
C ASP A 102 -14.16 9.95 -9.57
N ASP A 103 -13.58 8.94 -10.19
CA ASP A 103 -13.06 8.96 -11.56
C ASP A 103 -13.78 7.91 -12.42
N GLY A 104 -15.14 7.85 -12.28
CA GLY A 104 -15.94 6.76 -12.83
C GLY A 104 -15.68 5.41 -12.16
N ILE A 105 -14.78 5.39 -11.20
CA ILE A 105 -14.57 4.38 -10.17
C ILE A 105 -14.26 5.12 -8.86
N LYS A 106 -14.86 4.66 -7.77
CA LYS A 106 -14.67 5.29 -6.46
C LYS A 106 -13.37 4.84 -5.84
N LEU A 107 -12.57 5.80 -5.40
CA LEU A 107 -11.31 5.59 -4.70
C LEU A 107 -11.37 6.24 -3.33
N HIS A 108 -10.87 5.55 -2.33
CA HIS A 108 -10.68 6.05 -0.98
C HIS A 108 -9.20 5.90 -0.63
N ILE A 109 -8.49 7.01 -0.48
CA ILE A 109 -7.09 7.05 -0.04
C ILE A 109 -7.11 7.44 1.44
N PHE A 110 -6.45 6.66 2.29
CA PHE A 110 -6.53 6.84 3.73
C PHE A 110 -5.18 6.66 4.42
N PRO A 111 -4.93 7.41 5.52
CA PRO A 111 -3.80 7.14 6.40
C PRO A 111 -3.95 5.76 7.04
N LEU A 112 -2.91 4.94 6.94
CA LEU A 112 -2.86 3.61 7.53
C LEU A 112 -1.85 3.61 8.68
N PRO A 113 -2.31 3.49 9.95
CA PRO A 113 -1.42 3.25 11.06
C PRO A 113 -0.64 1.95 10.81
N SER A 114 0.68 1.99 10.92
CA SER A 114 1.50 0.83 10.63
C SER A 114 2.72 0.77 11.54
N SER A 115 3.01 -0.43 12.05
CA SER A 115 4.24 -0.70 12.78
C SER A 115 5.46 -0.73 11.86
N HIS A 116 5.27 -1.12 10.59
CA HIS A 116 6.33 -1.23 9.59
C HIS A 116 6.92 0.14 9.21
N ALA A 117 6.04 1.08 8.83
CA ALA A 117 6.48 2.41 8.42
C ALA A 117 5.50 3.50 8.88
N LYS A 118 6.04 4.54 9.52
CA LYS A 118 5.21 5.67 9.98
C LYS A 118 4.73 6.51 8.80
N GLY A 119 3.42 6.81 8.78
CA GLY A 119 2.80 7.64 7.76
C GLY A 119 2.53 6.85 6.48
N SER A 120 2.23 5.57 6.61
CA SER A 120 1.75 4.74 5.51
C SER A 120 0.36 5.16 5.06
N LEU A 121 0.05 4.87 3.79
CA LEU A 121 -1.26 5.05 3.19
C LEU A 121 -1.79 3.72 2.68
N GLY A 122 -3.11 3.59 2.67
CA GLY A 122 -3.84 2.59 1.93
C GLY A 122 -4.70 3.21 0.83
N MET A 123 -5.16 2.40 -0.11
CA MET A 123 -6.09 2.80 -1.16
C MET A 123 -7.16 1.72 -1.34
N GLU A 124 -8.42 2.09 -1.14
CA GLU A 124 -9.58 1.21 -1.30
C GLU A 124 -10.34 1.55 -2.58
N THR A 125 -10.79 0.53 -3.31
CA THR A 125 -11.67 0.65 -4.46
C THR A 125 -12.54 -0.60 -4.63
N GLY A 126 -13.85 -0.41 -4.71
CA GLY A 126 -14.80 -1.53 -4.80
C GLY A 126 -14.65 -2.51 -3.64
N ASP A 127 -14.45 -3.78 -3.96
CA ASP A 127 -14.28 -4.84 -2.96
C ASP A 127 -12.81 -5.01 -2.49
N TYR A 128 -11.87 -4.18 -2.93
CA TYR A 128 -10.43 -4.37 -2.72
C TYR A 128 -9.79 -3.18 -2.02
N ALA A 129 -8.80 -3.46 -1.16
CA ALA A 129 -7.93 -2.45 -0.57
C ALA A 129 -6.45 -2.84 -0.70
N PHE A 130 -5.66 -1.95 -1.28
CA PHE A 130 -4.21 -2.01 -1.32
C PHE A 130 -3.66 -1.46 0.00
N LEU A 131 -2.82 -2.21 0.68
CA LEU A 131 -2.30 -1.85 2.00
C LEU A 131 -0.78 -1.60 2.01
N GLY A 132 -0.08 -1.90 0.91
CA GLY A 132 1.39 -1.90 0.90
C GLY A 132 1.92 -2.87 1.95
N ASP A 133 2.96 -2.45 2.65
CA ASP A 133 3.52 -3.19 3.80
C ASP A 133 2.85 -2.82 5.13
N GLY A 134 1.68 -2.19 5.07
CA GLY A 134 1.02 -1.64 6.25
C GLY A 134 0.85 -2.64 7.38
N ILE A 135 0.48 -3.88 7.05
CA ILE A 135 0.20 -4.94 8.04
C ILE A 135 1.46 -5.64 8.60
N TYR A 136 2.65 -5.33 8.06
CA TYR A 136 3.86 -6.02 8.49
C TYR A 136 4.43 -5.45 9.80
N SER A 137 5.20 -6.31 10.46
CA SER A 137 5.99 -5.98 11.64
C SER A 137 7.13 -5.02 11.31
N THR A 138 7.76 -4.54 12.35
CA THR A 138 9.02 -3.80 12.26
C THR A 138 10.14 -4.52 13.01
N MET A 139 11.37 -4.07 12.81
CA MET A 139 12.51 -4.57 13.57
C MET A 139 12.96 -3.51 14.58
N LYS A 140 13.06 -3.89 15.85
CA LYS A 140 13.59 -3.05 16.92
C LYS A 140 14.58 -3.83 17.75
N GLN A 141 15.77 -3.26 17.96
CA GLN A 141 16.86 -3.90 18.72
C GLN A 141 17.20 -5.33 18.22
N GLY A 142 17.12 -5.55 16.89
CA GLY A 142 17.38 -6.83 16.26
C GLY A 142 16.30 -7.90 16.44
N LYS A 143 15.14 -7.52 16.96
CA LYS A 143 13.97 -8.41 17.13
C LYS A 143 12.77 -7.89 16.35
N ILE A 144 11.97 -8.82 15.85
CA ILE A 144 10.72 -8.53 15.14
C ILE A 144 9.64 -8.16 16.17
N CYS A 145 8.90 -7.09 15.92
CA CYS A 145 7.83 -6.66 16.82
C CYS A 145 6.77 -5.80 16.13
N TYR A 146 5.63 -5.65 16.80
CA TYR A 146 4.62 -4.64 16.51
C TYR A 146 4.55 -3.63 17.65
N ASN A 147 4.27 -2.36 17.34
CA ASN A 147 3.89 -1.40 18.36
C ASN A 147 2.42 -1.65 18.75
N ALA A 148 2.15 -1.95 20.04
CA ALA A 148 0.82 -2.39 20.48
C ALA A 148 -0.28 -1.33 20.26
N SER A 149 0.00 -0.04 20.46
CA SER A 149 -0.99 1.01 20.23
C SER A 149 -1.25 1.23 18.75
N VAL A 150 -0.20 1.22 17.93
CA VAL A 150 -0.31 1.38 16.47
C VAL A 150 -1.08 0.22 15.86
N LEU A 151 -0.76 -1.03 16.27
CA LEU A 151 -1.47 -2.22 15.77
C LEU A 151 -2.96 -2.20 16.13
N LYS A 152 -3.30 -1.70 17.33
CA LYS A 152 -4.71 -1.52 17.71
C LYS A 152 -5.43 -0.55 16.77
N GLU A 153 -4.82 0.61 16.52
CA GLU A 153 -5.38 1.63 15.63
C GLU A 153 -5.49 1.10 14.19
N GLU A 154 -4.50 0.38 13.72
CA GLU A 154 -4.48 -0.27 12.42
C GLU A 154 -5.66 -1.24 12.26
N ILE A 155 -5.86 -2.16 13.21
CA ILE A 155 -6.99 -3.10 13.20
C ILE A 155 -8.32 -2.36 13.12
N GLU A 156 -8.50 -1.27 13.87
CA GLU A 156 -9.73 -0.47 13.83
C GLU A 156 -9.94 0.19 12.46
N VAL A 157 -8.88 0.74 11.85
CA VAL A 157 -8.96 1.29 10.48
C VAL A 157 -9.36 0.20 9.49
N LEU A 158 -8.66 -0.94 9.51
CA LEU A 158 -8.92 -2.05 8.59
C LEU A 158 -10.35 -2.60 8.72
N LYS A 159 -10.88 -2.72 9.94
CA LYS A 159 -12.28 -3.14 10.19
C LYS A 159 -13.31 -2.22 9.55
N ASN A 160 -13.04 -0.92 9.54
CA ASN A 160 -13.97 0.09 9.02
C ASN A 160 -13.95 0.23 7.48
N LEU A 161 -12.98 -0.38 6.78
CA LEU A 161 -12.99 -0.40 5.31
C LEU A 161 -14.19 -1.21 4.79
N SER A 162 -14.73 -0.81 3.65
CA SER A 162 -15.82 -1.54 2.97
C SER A 162 -15.32 -2.71 2.12
N ALA A 163 -14.04 -2.74 1.81
CA ALA A 163 -13.36 -3.79 1.06
C ALA A 163 -13.59 -5.18 1.70
N LYS A 164 -13.73 -6.19 0.84
CA LYS A 164 -13.84 -7.61 1.22
C LYS A 164 -12.49 -8.32 1.16
N PHE A 165 -11.57 -7.79 0.35
CA PHE A 165 -10.26 -8.38 0.10
C PHE A 165 -9.16 -7.35 0.30
N PHE A 166 -8.08 -7.77 0.94
CA PHE A 166 -6.85 -7.01 1.07
C PHE A 166 -5.80 -7.53 0.09
N LEU A 167 -5.10 -6.59 -0.54
CA LEU A 167 -4.04 -6.86 -1.49
C LEU A 167 -2.71 -6.62 -0.77
N ILE A 168 -2.02 -7.73 -0.48
CA ILE A 168 -0.82 -7.77 0.37
C ILE A 168 0.41 -7.87 -0.53
N ILE A 169 1.24 -6.85 -0.49
CA ILE A 169 2.48 -6.74 -1.28
C ILE A 169 3.54 -7.69 -0.70
N HIS A 170 4.42 -8.21 -1.55
CA HIS A 170 5.47 -9.17 -1.21
C HIS A 170 4.97 -10.56 -0.81
N ASP A 171 3.69 -10.86 -0.98
CA ASP A 171 3.13 -12.17 -0.69
C ASP A 171 2.77 -12.93 -1.97
N GLU A 172 3.03 -14.24 -2.01
CA GLU A 172 2.77 -15.06 -3.20
C GLU A 172 1.28 -15.12 -3.57
N LYS A 173 0.39 -15.16 -2.58
CA LYS A 173 -1.06 -15.22 -2.77
C LYS A 173 -1.64 -13.87 -3.16
N PHE A 174 -1.04 -12.77 -2.74
CA PHE A 174 -1.39 -11.38 -2.98
C PHE A 174 -2.80 -10.95 -2.53
N ILE A 175 -3.85 -11.77 -2.74
CA ILE A 175 -5.26 -11.45 -2.42
C ILE A 175 -5.73 -12.28 -1.24
N TYR A 176 -6.14 -11.63 -0.15
CA TYR A 176 -6.61 -12.25 1.08
C TYR A 176 -8.01 -11.75 1.45
N PRO A 177 -8.89 -12.62 1.99
CA PRO A 177 -10.10 -12.15 2.67
C PRO A 177 -9.73 -11.20 3.81
N LYS A 178 -10.46 -10.08 3.90
CA LYS A 178 -10.27 -9.07 4.94
C LYS A 178 -10.28 -9.68 6.34
N GLU A 179 -11.24 -10.56 6.60
CA GLU A 179 -11.43 -11.21 7.90
C GLU A 179 -10.25 -12.08 8.30
N GLU A 180 -9.58 -12.72 7.33
CA GLU A 180 -8.38 -13.55 7.58
C GLU A 180 -7.24 -12.69 8.13
N ILE A 181 -6.93 -11.57 7.47
CA ILE A 181 -5.87 -10.64 7.91
C ILE A 181 -6.22 -9.98 9.25
N ILE A 182 -7.46 -9.56 9.44
CA ILE A 182 -7.89 -8.96 10.71
C ILE A 182 -7.74 -9.96 11.86
N ALA A 183 -8.14 -11.22 11.64
CA ALA A 183 -8.02 -12.26 12.67
C ALA A 183 -6.55 -12.53 13.05
N GLU A 184 -5.64 -12.56 12.08
CA GLU A 184 -4.20 -12.70 12.33
C GLU A 184 -3.63 -11.54 13.16
N LEU A 185 -3.98 -10.29 12.78
CA LEU A 185 -3.53 -9.10 13.51
C LEU A 185 -4.11 -9.04 14.93
N GLU A 186 -5.37 -9.46 15.12
CA GLU A 186 -5.99 -9.58 16.43
C GLU A 186 -5.32 -10.68 17.30
N GLU A 187 -4.94 -11.82 16.71
CA GLU A 187 -4.19 -12.85 17.41
C GLU A 187 -2.83 -12.32 17.90
N ILE A 188 -2.12 -11.58 17.04
CA ILE A 188 -0.87 -10.90 17.42
C ILE A 188 -1.13 -9.90 18.55
N TYR A 189 -2.15 -9.04 18.39
CA TYR A 189 -2.49 -8.04 19.41
C TYR A 189 -2.85 -8.65 20.77
N ASN A 190 -3.52 -9.80 20.78
CA ASN A 190 -3.90 -10.51 22.01
C ASN A 190 -2.70 -11.11 22.77
N LYS A 191 -1.54 -11.28 22.12
CA LYS A 191 -0.30 -11.73 22.77
C LYS A 191 0.43 -10.62 23.52
N ARG A 192 -0.09 -9.37 23.49
CA ARG A 192 0.56 -8.22 24.16
C ARG A 192 0.65 -8.39 25.65
N ASP A 193 1.79 -7.99 26.23
CA ASP A 193 1.87 -7.64 27.66
C ASP A 193 1.38 -6.18 27.80
N THR A 194 0.42 -5.95 28.69
CA THR A 194 -0.14 -4.60 28.94
C THR A 194 0.85 -3.62 29.54
N LYS A 195 1.99 -4.11 30.03
CA LYS A 195 3.10 -3.30 30.58
C LYS A 195 4.12 -2.92 29.51
N GLU A 196 4.08 -3.53 28.33
CA GLU A 196 5.02 -3.35 27.24
C GLU A 196 4.38 -2.55 26.09
N SER A 197 5.19 -1.67 25.49
CA SER A 197 4.76 -0.90 24.31
C SER A 197 4.86 -1.71 23.01
N TYR A 198 5.57 -2.83 23.03
CA TYR A 198 5.84 -3.67 21.88
C TYR A 198 5.43 -5.11 22.12
N ILE A 199 4.88 -5.71 21.06
CA ILE A 199 4.55 -7.14 20.99
C ILE A 199 5.70 -7.79 20.23
N TRP A 200 6.50 -8.58 20.90
CA TRP A 200 7.64 -9.30 20.33
C TRP A 200 7.17 -10.62 19.70
N ILE A 201 7.71 -10.94 18.50
CA ILE A 201 7.35 -12.14 17.72
C ILE A 201 8.56 -13.08 17.64
#